data_2fcd2e9b80c4581d496c2ce78da63786
#
_entry.id   2fcd2e9b80c4581d496c2ce78da63786
#
_cell.length_a   1.000
_cell.length_b   1.000
_cell.length_c   1.000
_cell.angle_alpha   90.00
_cell.angle_beta   90.00
_cell.angle_gamma   90.00
#
_symmetry.space_group_name_H-M   'P 1'
#
loop_
_entity.id
_entity.type
_entity.pdbx_description
1 polymer ?
#
loop_
_entity_poly.entity_id
_entity_poly.type
_entity_poly.pdbx_seq_one_letter_code
_entity_poly.pdbx_strand_id
1 'polypeptide(L)'
;DVVAKIGDPAYQSGAVPAGAIVRVTDGQEAKEGDVLFEWEPYSIPIMARVKGQVVFHDVEVGVTVREDIDERTERMQRIITEDREKKRHPRMTVVGAKGKVLETHALPAGAYLVVDDKAAVLPGDTLARLMREMGRTKDITGGLPKVAELFEAKRVKDPAVISEIDGT
;
A
#
# COMPACT_ATOMS: atom_id res chain seq x y z
N ASP A 1 -17.14 -2.83 9.42
CA ASP A 1 -18.05 -1.87 8.77
C ASP A 1 -18.46 -0.83 9.79
N VAL A 2 -18.33 0.45 9.46
CA VAL A 2 -18.87 1.55 10.28
C VAL A 2 -20.26 1.86 9.75
N VAL A 3 -21.25 1.79 10.63
CA VAL A 3 -22.64 2.14 10.30
C VAL A 3 -23.01 3.39 11.06
N ALA A 4 -23.24 4.48 10.33
CA ALA A 4 -23.78 5.71 10.90
C ALA A 4 -25.29 5.75 10.68
N LYS A 5 -26.07 5.84 11.77
CA LYS A 5 -27.50 6.05 11.74
C LYS A 5 -27.77 7.53 11.89
N ILE A 6 -28.12 8.19 10.80
CA ILE A 6 -28.54 9.60 10.81
C ILE A 6 -30.06 9.60 10.84
N GLY A 7 -30.67 10.22 11.82
CA GLY A 7 -32.05 10.59 12.12
C GLY A 7 -33.22 10.18 11.22
N ASP A 8 -33.05 9.59 10.09
CA ASP A 8 -34.03 9.05 9.16
C ASP A 8 -33.51 7.71 8.57
N PRO A 9 -34.39 6.77 8.17
CA PRO A 9 -34.08 5.35 7.95
C PRO A 9 -33.04 5.03 6.87
N ALA A 10 -32.43 5.99 6.22
CA ALA A 10 -31.33 5.80 5.29
C ALA A 10 -30.01 5.67 6.06
N TYR A 11 -29.66 4.44 6.43
CA TYR A 11 -28.32 4.14 6.96
C TYR A 11 -27.27 4.44 5.90
N GLN A 12 -26.33 5.30 6.19
CA GLN A 12 -25.08 5.33 5.43
C GLN A 12 -24.15 4.29 6.02
N SER A 13 -23.88 3.23 5.29
CA SER A 13 -22.88 2.24 5.64
C SER A 13 -21.66 2.39 4.75
N GLY A 14 -20.48 2.38 5.34
CA GLY A 14 -19.21 2.42 4.63
C GLY A 14 -18.29 1.29 5.10
N ALA A 15 -17.64 0.60 4.16
CA ALA A 15 -16.58 -0.33 4.51
C ALA A 15 -15.34 0.43 4.95
N VAL A 16 -14.81 0.12 6.12
CA VAL A 16 -13.57 0.70 6.63
C VAL A 16 -12.39 -0.03 5.99
N PRO A 17 -11.50 0.68 5.25
CA PRO A 17 -10.32 0.06 4.67
C PRO A 17 -9.37 -0.48 5.75
N ALA A 18 -8.66 -1.56 5.42
CA ALA A 18 -7.63 -2.08 6.31
C ALA A 18 -6.53 -1.02 6.54
N GLY A 19 -6.16 -0.81 7.81
CA GLY A 19 -5.18 0.22 8.20
C GLY A 19 -5.78 1.61 8.43
N ALA A 20 -7.11 1.77 8.35
CA ALA A 20 -7.77 3.01 8.72
C ALA A 20 -7.74 3.22 10.24
N ILE A 21 -7.59 4.49 10.64
CA ILE A 21 -7.67 4.92 12.05
C ILE A 21 -9.11 5.33 12.32
N VAL A 22 -9.81 4.57 13.17
CA VAL A 22 -11.18 4.90 13.58
C VAL A 22 -11.12 5.99 14.64
N ARG A 23 -11.89 7.06 14.45
CA ARG A 23 -11.95 8.24 15.33
C ARG A 23 -13.14 8.25 16.28
N VAL A 24 -14.08 7.34 16.09
CA VAL A 24 -15.31 7.25 16.86
C VAL A 24 -15.38 5.92 17.61
N THR A 25 -16.15 5.90 18.69
CA THR A 25 -16.44 4.69 19.46
C THR A 25 -17.80 4.12 19.07
N ASP A 26 -18.00 2.83 19.32
CA ASP A 26 -19.29 2.18 19.08
C ASP A 26 -20.40 2.83 19.94
N GLY A 27 -21.55 3.11 19.33
CA GLY A 27 -22.66 3.80 19.97
C GLY A 27 -22.51 5.31 20.14
N GLN A 28 -21.42 5.92 19.66
CA GLN A 28 -21.23 7.37 19.70
C GLN A 28 -22.17 8.07 18.71
N GLU A 29 -22.81 9.16 19.15
CA GLU A 29 -23.56 10.03 18.25
C GLU A 29 -22.60 10.78 17.34
N ALA A 30 -22.83 10.73 16.02
CA ALA A 30 -22.08 11.47 15.02
C ALA A 30 -23.00 12.52 14.37
N LYS A 31 -22.47 13.70 14.13
CA LYS A 31 -23.13 14.80 13.42
C LYS A 31 -22.66 14.84 11.98
N GLU A 32 -23.42 15.54 11.15
CA GLU A 32 -23.01 15.82 9.78
C GLU A 32 -21.66 16.57 9.76
N GLY A 33 -20.69 16.03 9.00
CA GLY A 33 -19.33 16.57 8.91
C GLY A 33 -18.32 15.98 9.89
N ASP A 34 -18.74 15.15 10.85
CA ASP A 34 -17.80 14.49 11.76
C ASP A 34 -16.97 13.42 11.03
N VAL A 35 -15.67 13.40 11.35
CA VAL A 35 -14.74 12.40 10.80
C VAL A 35 -14.89 11.09 11.55
N LEU A 36 -15.38 10.05 10.90
CA LEU A 36 -15.57 8.74 11.49
C LEU A 36 -14.29 7.90 11.46
N PHE A 37 -13.55 7.95 10.37
CA PHE A 37 -12.25 7.29 10.22
C PHE A 37 -11.40 8.00 9.17
N GLU A 38 -10.10 7.81 9.27
CA GLU A 38 -9.08 8.35 8.36
C GLU A 38 -8.27 7.21 7.81
N TRP A 39 -7.92 7.25 6.54
CA TRP A 39 -7.01 6.26 5.93
C TRP A 39 -6.12 6.91 4.88
N GLU A 40 -5.01 6.25 4.59
CA GLU A 40 -4.11 6.66 3.52
C GLU A 40 -4.38 5.83 2.25
N PRO A 41 -4.92 6.45 1.18
CA PRO A 41 -5.27 5.72 -0.04
C PRO A 41 -4.05 5.35 -0.89
N TYR A 42 -2.90 5.98 -0.64
CA TYR A 42 -1.68 5.85 -1.45
C TYR A 42 -0.77 4.70 -1.02
N SER A 43 -1.06 4.07 0.08
CA SER A 43 -0.29 2.92 0.56
C SER A 43 -1.19 1.74 0.93
N ILE A 44 -0.66 0.54 0.75
CA ILE A 44 -1.26 -0.70 1.23
C ILE A 44 -0.45 -1.15 2.43
N PRO A 45 -0.99 -1.09 3.65
CA PRO A 45 -0.28 -1.54 4.83
C PRO A 45 -0.28 -3.07 4.91
N ILE A 46 0.87 -3.64 5.26
CA ILE A 46 1.01 -5.02 5.72
C ILE A 46 1.01 -4.97 7.24
N MET A 47 -0.01 -5.56 7.87
CA MET A 47 -0.24 -5.44 9.32
C MET A 47 -0.11 -6.79 10.03
N ALA A 48 0.38 -6.76 11.27
CA ALA A 48 0.33 -7.91 12.16
C ALA A 48 -1.12 -8.21 12.58
N ARG A 49 -1.51 -9.47 12.55
CA ARG A 49 -2.81 -9.94 13.07
C ARG A 49 -2.69 -10.55 14.45
N VAL A 50 -1.48 -10.90 14.85
CA VAL A 50 -1.19 -11.57 16.10
C VAL A 50 -0.09 -10.82 16.87
N LYS A 51 -0.11 -10.96 18.18
CA LYS A 51 0.96 -10.45 19.05
C LYS A 51 2.17 -11.36 18.95
N GLY A 52 3.35 -10.76 18.77
CA GLY A 52 4.59 -11.53 18.71
C GLY A 52 5.82 -10.66 18.54
N GLN A 53 6.90 -11.28 18.10
CA GLN A 53 8.15 -10.63 17.75
C GLN A 53 8.41 -10.83 16.25
N VAL A 54 8.80 -9.78 15.57
CA VAL A 54 9.13 -9.83 14.14
C VAL A 54 10.51 -10.44 13.96
N VAL A 55 10.63 -11.32 12.98
CA VAL A 55 11.92 -11.90 12.55
C VAL A 55 12.02 -11.75 11.03
N PHE A 56 13.10 -11.15 10.58
CA PHE A 56 13.37 -10.97 9.16
C PHE A 56 14.09 -12.20 8.57
N HIS A 57 13.74 -12.53 7.35
CA HIS A 57 14.38 -13.58 6.56
C HIS A 57 14.73 -13.02 5.18
N ASP A 58 15.96 -13.28 4.73
CA ASP A 58 16.47 -12.80 3.44
C ASP A 58 16.41 -11.26 3.28
N VAL A 59 16.48 -10.53 4.40
CA VAL A 59 16.45 -9.06 4.45
C VAL A 59 17.86 -8.58 4.75
N GLU A 60 18.62 -8.24 3.71
CA GLU A 60 20.02 -7.83 3.81
C GLU A 60 20.23 -6.47 3.17
N VAL A 61 20.80 -5.53 3.91
CA VAL A 61 21.14 -4.20 3.43
C VAL A 61 22.15 -4.28 2.29
N GLY A 62 21.89 -3.57 1.19
CA GLY A 62 22.72 -3.58 -0.01
C GLY A 62 22.42 -4.71 -1.01
N VAL A 63 21.61 -5.71 -0.64
CA VAL A 63 21.20 -6.81 -1.53
C VAL A 63 19.69 -6.81 -1.76
N THR A 64 18.92 -7.01 -0.71
CA THR A 64 17.45 -7.05 -0.75
C THR A 64 16.81 -5.84 -0.08
N VAL A 65 17.61 -4.98 0.56
CA VAL A 65 17.17 -3.72 1.18
C VAL A 65 18.08 -2.59 0.75
N ARG A 66 17.48 -1.51 0.30
CA ARG A 66 18.12 -0.22 0.10
C ARG A 66 17.71 0.71 1.23
N GLU A 67 18.68 1.37 1.82
CA GLU A 67 18.45 2.47 2.74
C GLU A 67 18.38 3.78 1.95
N ASP A 68 17.34 4.54 2.17
CA ASP A 68 17.11 5.84 1.54
C ASP A 68 16.74 6.84 2.62
N ILE A 69 17.07 8.11 2.40
CA ILE A 69 16.68 9.18 3.32
C ILE A 69 15.50 9.92 2.72
N ASP A 70 14.38 9.92 3.43
CA ASP A 70 13.23 10.74 3.07
C ASP A 70 13.59 12.21 3.26
N GLU A 71 13.77 12.94 2.15
CA GLU A 71 14.16 14.36 2.14
C GLU A 71 13.19 15.26 2.93
N ARG A 72 11.93 14.84 3.08
CA ARG A 72 10.90 15.61 3.78
C ARG A 72 10.91 15.39 5.28
N THR A 73 11.21 14.18 5.72
CA THR A 73 11.16 13.80 7.15
C THR A 73 12.54 13.59 7.76
N GLU A 74 13.61 13.63 6.96
CA GLU A 74 15.00 13.36 7.35
C GLU A 74 15.17 11.99 8.04
N ARG A 75 14.24 11.07 7.80
CA ARG A 75 14.28 9.73 8.39
C ARG A 75 14.83 8.72 7.42
N MET A 76 15.69 7.83 7.91
CA MET A 76 16.12 6.66 7.16
C MET A 76 14.92 5.75 6.90
N GLN A 77 14.70 5.44 5.64
CA GLN A 77 13.69 4.49 5.18
C GLN A 77 14.39 3.29 4.58
N ARG A 78 13.91 2.10 4.91
CA ARG A 78 14.39 0.85 4.35
C ARG A 78 13.38 0.33 3.34
N ILE A 79 13.82 0.21 2.11
CA ILE A 79 12.99 -0.18 0.98
C ILE A 79 13.45 -1.55 0.49
N ILE A 80 12.52 -2.48 0.37
CA ILE A 80 12.80 -3.80 -0.21
C ILE A 80 13.10 -3.64 -1.70
N THR A 81 14.20 -4.22 -2.14
CA THR A 81 14.60 -4.29 -3.54
C THR A 81 14.60 -5.74 -4.02
N GLU A 82 14.37 -5.93 -5.30
CA GLU A 82 14.46 -7.26 -5.89
C GLU A 82 15.92 -7.72 -5.93
N ASP A 83 16.20 -8.94 -5.49
CA ASP A 83 17.52 -9.55 -5.63
C ASP A 83 17.82 -9.80 -7.12
N ARG A 84 18.93 -9.24 -7.62
CA ARG A 84 19.36 -9.39 -9.02
C ARG A 84 19.60 -10.86 -9.40
N GLU A 85 20.04 -11.68 -8.45
CA GLU A 85 20.27 -13.12 -8.66
C GLU A 85 19.01 -13.96 -8.46
N LYS A 86 17.89 -13.37 -8.00
CA LYS A 86 16.60 -14.04 -7.70
C LYS A 86 16.71 -15.26 -6.78
N LYS A 87 17.73 -15.28 -5.92
CA LYS A 87 17.96 -16.38 -4.97
C LYS A 87 17.32 -16.12 -3.60
N ARG A 88 17.03 -14.86 -3.30
CA ARG A 88 16.51 -14.44 -2.00
C ARG A 88 15.08 -13.97 -2.14
N HIS A 89 14.27 -14.37 -1.17
CA HIS A 89 12.86 -14.00 -1.10
C HIS A 89 12.58 -13.30 0.24
N PRO A 90 12.71 -11.95 0.28
CA PRO A 90 12.48 -11.20 1.51
C PRO A 90 11.12 -11.50 2.11
N ARG A 91 11.12 -11.89 3.37
CA ARG A 91 9.91 -12.16 4.14
C ARG A 91 10.12 -11.81 5.60
N MET A 92 9.05 -11.54 6.30
CA MET A 92 9.06 -11.41 7.75
C MET A 92 8.11 -12.40 8.37
N THR A 93 8.46 -12.88 9.54
CA THR A 93 7.61 -13.77 10.34
C THR A 93 7.33 -13.12 11.67
N VAL A 94 6.12 -13.32 12.18
CA VAL A 94 5.76 -12.97 13.56
C VAL A 94 5.84 -14.25 14.38
N VAL A 95 6.73 -14.25 15.36
CA VAL A 95 6.97 -15.40 16.24
C VAL A 95 6.40 -15.14 17.62
N GLY A 96 5.77 -16.15 18.21
CA GLY A 96 5.22 -16.12 19.56
C GLY A 96 6.23 -16.51 20.63
N ALA A 97 5.70 -16.56 21.87
CA ALA A 97 6.45 -16.96 23.07
C ALA A 97 6.98 -18.35 22.94
N LYS A 98 7.93 -18.86 22.59
CA LYS A 98 8.54 -20.18 22.35
C LYS A 98 9.11 -20.35 20.95
N GLY A 99 9.29 -19.24 20.20
CA GLY A 99 9.85 -19.29 18.85
C GLY A 99 8.94 -19.93 17.78
N LYS A 100 7.67 -20.16 18.11
CA LYS A 100 6.70 -20.69 17.13
C LYS A 100 6.31 -19.59 16.14
N VAL A 101 6.46 -19.84 14.85
CA VAL A 101 5.97 -18.97 13.79
C VAL A 101 4.44 -18.94 13.83
N LEU A 102 3.88 -17.76 14.00
CA LEU A 102 2.44 -17.50 14.05
C LEU A 102 1.93 -16.97 12.72
N GLU A 103 2.71 -16.11 12.08
CA GLU A 103 2.36 -15.45 10.82
C GLU A 103 3.59 -15.30 9.94
N THR A 104 3.37 -15.33 8.61
CA THR A 104 4.43 -15.08 7.62
C THR A 104 3.90 -14.10 6.59
N HIS A 105 4.67 -13.04 6.35
CA HIS A 105 4.37 -12.02 5.35
C HIS A 105 5.50 -11.96 4.33
N ALA A 106 5.16 -12.12 3.05
CA ALA A 106 6.09 -11.84 1.97
C ALA A 106 6.27 -10.33 1.83
N LEU A 107 7.50 -9.90 1.56
CA LEU A 107 7.85 -8.51 1.34
C LEU A 107 8.09 -8.29 -0.15
N PRO A 108 7.14 -7.72 -0.87
CA PRO A 108 7.34 -7.41 -2.29
C PRO A 108 8.37 -6.30 -2.46
N ALA A 109 9.03 -6.26 -3.62
CA ALA A 109 9.90 -5.16 -3.98
C ALA A 109 9.13 -3.83 -3.97
N GLY A 110 9.76 -2.77 -3.48
CA GLY A 110 9.14 -1.47 -3.26
C GLY A 110 8.41 -1.33 -1.93
N ALA A 111 8.37 -2.36 -1.08
CA ALA A 111 7.80 -2.25 0.26
C ALA A 111 8.75 -1.48 1.21
N TYR A 112 8.18 -0.55 1.96
CA TYR A 112 8.86 0.22 2.99
C TYR A 112 8.71 -0.49 4.34
N LEU A 113 9.81 -0.83 4.99
CA LEU A 113 9.81 -1.44 6.30
C LEU A 113 9.51 -0.39 7.37
N VAL A 114 8.52 -0.65 8.22
CA VAL A 114 8.11 0.24 9.31
C VAL A 114 8.69 -0.23 10.65
N VAL A 115 8.90 -1.54 10.79
CA VAL A 115 9.41 -2.16 12.02
C VAL A 115 10.84 -2.64 11.85
N ASP A 116 11.54 -2.81 12.97
CA ASP A 116 12.88 -3.38 13.03
C ASP A 116 12.83 -4.89 13.25
N ASP A 117 13.97 -5.55 12.95
CA ASP A 117 14.14 -6.95 13.32
C ASP A 117 14.05 -7.11 14.85
N LYS A 118 13.39 -8.17 15.28
CA LYS A 118 13.10 -8.47 16.70
C LYS A 118 12.21 -7.45 17.42
N ALA A 119 11.56 -6.54 16.72
CA ALA A 119 10.57 -5.65 17.32
C ALA A 119 9.36 -6.45 17.84
N ALA A 120 8.85 -6.04 19.00
CA ALA A 120 7.58 -6.57 19.52
C ALA A 120 6.42 -5.86 18.84
N VAL A 121 5.45 -6.63 18.37
CA VAL A 121 4.26 -6.10 17.66
C VAL A 121 2.98 -6.62 18.27
N LEU A 122 1.93 -5.83 18.14
CA LEU A 122 0.58 -6.12 18.55
C LEU A 122 -0.32 -6.29 17.31
N PRO A 123 -1.47 -6.94 17.45
CA PRO A 123 -2.46 -6.98 16.37
C PRO A 123 -2.86 -5.57 15.94
N GLY A 124 -2.78 -5.28 14.64
CA GLY A 124 -3.05 -3.97 14.06
C GLY A 124 -1.82 -3.10 13.80
N ASP A 125 -0.64 -3.47 14.31
CA ASP A 125 0.59 -2.73 14.01
C ASP A 125 0.99 -2.90 12.54
N THR A 126 1.40 -1.81 11.92
CA THR A 126 1.90 -1.82 10.53
C THR A 126 3.34 -2.32 10.50
N LEU A 127 3.57 -3.42 9.79
CA LEU A 127 4.88 -4.04 9.60
C LEU A 127 5.65 -3.44 8.43
N ALA A 128 4.96 -3.25 7.32
CA ALA A 128 5.49 -2.63 6.11
C ALA A 128 4.38 -1.89 5.36
N ARG A 129 4.77 -1.01 4.44
CA ARG A 129 3.86 -0.28 3.56
C ARG A 129 4.29 -0.46 2.12
N LEU A 130 3.38 -0.83 1.25
CA LEU A 130 3.59 -0.84 -0.18
C LEU A 130 2.94 0.41 -0.77
N MET A 131 3.73 1.30 -1.37
CA MET A 131 3.18 2.46 -2.08
C MET A 131 2.41 1.96 -3.30
N ARG A 132 1.16 2.40 -3.44
CA ARG A 132 0.43 2.22 -4.70
C ARG A 132 1.12 3.10 -5.73
N GLU A 133 1.62 2.50 -6.79
CA GLU A 133 1.87 3.26 -7.99
C GLU A 133 0.50 3.79 -8.45
N MET A 134 0.21 5.03 -8.08
CA MET A 134 -0.77 5.77 -8.85
C MET A 134 -0.18 5.78 -10.26
N GLY A 135 -0.89 5.13 -11.19
CA GLY A 135 -0.44 5.13 -12.56
C GLY A 135 -0.01 6.55 -12.88
N ARG A 136 1.28 6.73 -13.12
CA ARG A 136 1.79 8.02 -13.60
C ARG A 136 0.82 8.39 -14.69
N THR A 137 0.06 9.45 -14.48
CA THR A 137 -0.66 10.08 -15.58
C THR A 137 0.39 10.19 -16.64
N LYS A 138 0.32 9.29 -17.63
CA LYS A 138 1.27 9.31 -18.76
C LYS A 138 1.21 10.72 -19.24
N ASP A 139 2.31 11.45 -19.07
CA ASP A 139 2.39 12.85 -19.41
C ASP A 139 1.93 12.93 -20.87
N ILE A 140 0.81 13.60 -21.09
CA ILE A 140 0.21 13.65 -22.42
C ILE A 140 1.21 14.41 -23.27
N THR A 141 1.92 13.67 -24.11
CA THR A 141 2.91 14.26 -25.01
C THR A 141 2.18 15.28 -25.88
N GLY A 142 2.41 16.55 -25.64
CA GLY A 142 1.85 17.69 -26.37
C GLY A 142 2.89 18.43 -27.21
N GLY A 143 2.45 19.41 -27.96
CA GLY A 143 3.33 20.27 -28.74
C GLY A 143 4.00 19.57 -29.93
N LEU A 144 5.20 20.03 -30.27
CA LEU A 144 5.96 19.56 -31.44
C LEU A 144 6.16 18.03 -31.52
N PRO A 145 6.49 17.31 -30.43
CA PRO A 145 6.61 15.86 -30.47
C PRO A 145 5.30 15.17 -30.88
N LYS A 146 4.14 15.67 -30.42
CA LYS A 146 2.83 15.11 -30.80
C LYS A 146 2.47 15.39 -32.24
N VAL A 147 2.82 16.56 -32.74
CA VAL A 147 2.63 16.92 -34.16
C VAL A 147 3.49 16.01 -35.05
N ALA A 148 4.76 15.80 -34.70
CA ALA A 148 5.64 14.88 -35.43
C ALA A 148 5.09 13.44 -35.44
N GLU A 149 4.59 12.94 -34.31
CA GLU A 149 3.97 11.61 -34.19
C GLU A 149 2.75 11.46 -35.12
N LEU A 150 1.92 12.50 -35.21
CA LEU A 150 0.74 12.51 -36.07
C LEU A 150 1.10 12.53 -37.56
N PHE A 151 2.11 13.34 -37.96
CA PHE A 151 2.56 13.40 -39.36
C PHE A 151 3.30 12.16 -39.82
N GLU A 152 4.06 11.50 -38.91
CA GLU A 152 4.73 10.24 -39.20
C GLU A 152 3.79 9.02 -39.15
N ALA A 153 2.51 9.22 -38.76
CA ALA A 153 1.52 8.15 -38.60
C ALA A 153 2.02 6.98 -37.72
N LYS A 154 2.81 7.27 -36.69
CA LYS A 154 3.30 6.27 -35.73
C LYS A 154 2.13 5.61 -35.01
N ARG A 155 2.22 4.28 -34.83
CA ARG A 155 1.25 3.56 -34.00
C ARG A 155 1.27 4.09 -32.58
N VAL A 156 0.07 4.44 -32.08
CA VAL A 156 -0.12 4.88 -30.68
C VAL A 156 0.26 3.72 -29.77
N LYS A 157 1.02 3.99 -28.69
CA LYS A 157 1.46 2.95 -27.75
C LYS A 157 0.30 2.28 -26.99
N ASP A 158 -0.76 3.05 -26.72
CA ASP A 158 -1.99 2.57 -26.09
C ASP A 158 -3.19 3.10 -26.89
N PRO A 159 -3.58 2.43 -27.98
CA PRO A 159 -4.72 2.85 -28.76
C PRO A 159 -6.02 2.58 -28.03
N ALA A 160 -7.03 3.42 -28.26
CA ALA A 160 -8.38 3.12 -27.82
C ALA A 160 -8.89 1.82 -28.47
N VAL A 161 -9.61 1.02 -27.71
CA VAL A 161 -10.31 -0.14 -28.26
C VAL A 161 -11.55 0.38 -29.00
N ILE A 162 -11.59 0.15 -30.31
CA ILE A 162 -12.68 0.60 -31.20
C ILE A 162 -13.40 -0.64 -31.68
N SER A 163 -14.73 -0.62 -31.64
CA SER A 163 -15.54 -1.67 -32.28
C SER A 163 -15.51 -1.47 -33.79
N GLU A 164 -15.18 -2.52 -34.54
CA GLU A 164 -15.22 -2.54 -36.01
C GLU A 164 -16.57 -3.01 -36.54
N ILE A 165 -17.47 -3.43 -35.65
CA ILE A 165 -18.79 -3.94 -35.98
C ILE A 165 -19.86 -3.28 -35.12
N ASP A 166 -21.05 -3.13 -35.65
CA ASP A 166 -22.23 -2.68 -34.91
C ASP A 166 -22.67 -3.80 -33.95
N GLY A 167 -22.87 -3.44 -32.66
CA GLY A 167 -23.29 -4.36 -31.63
C GLY A 167 -24.00 -3.65 -30.48
N THR A 168 -24.86 -4.38 -29.76
CA THR A 168 -25.52 -3.96 -28.51
C THR A 168 -24.88 -4.60 -27.32
#